data_701ac54906ae951c63fcb372090a46db
#
_entry.id   701ac54906ae951c63fcb372090a46db
#
_cell.length_a   1.000
_cell.length_b   1.000
_cell.length_c   1.000
_cell.angle_alpha   90.00
_cell.angle_beta   90.00
_cell.angle_gamma   90.00
#
_symmetry.space_group_name_H-M   'P 1'
#
loop_
_entity.id
_entity.type
_entity.pdbx_description
1 polymer ?
#
loop_
_entity_poly.entity_id
_entity_poly.type
_entity_poly.pdbx_seq_one_letter_code
_entity_poly.pdbx_strand_id
1 'polypeptide(L)'
;MMYPKIPLAQSIIEICKQKEVQHIVISPGSRNAPLTIGFTNNPYFKCYSIADERCAAFFALGMAQQMQKPVALVCTSGSALLNYYPALAEAFYSQIPMVVISADRPQSKIDIGDGQTIRQENVFANHSLFNANLSDETSVANDNLIQEALH
;
A
#
# COMPACT_ATOMS: atom_id res chain seq x y z
N MET A 1 2.68 4.38 22.97
CA MET A 1 2.74 4.29 21.51
C MET A 1 1.39 3.76 21.03
N MET A 2 0.70 4.47 20.13
CA MET A 2 -0.61 4.02 19.64
C MET A 2 -0.37 3.03 18.51
N TYR A 3 -0.79 1.79 18.68
CA TYR A 3 -0.64 0.72 17.68
C TYR A 3 -2.00 0.44 17.03
N PRO A 4 -2.08 0.11 15.74
CA PRO A 4 -3.36 -0.21 15.10
C PRO A 4 -3.96 -1.45 15.76
N LYS A 5 -5.29 -1.45 15.96
CA LYS A 5 -5.99 -2.59 16.56
C LYS A 5 -6.24 -3.75 15.57
N ILE A 6 -6.02 -3.51 14.28
CA ILE A 6 -6.26 -4.49 13.22
C ILE A 6 -4.99 -5.33 13.03
N PRO A 7 -5.04 -6.65 13.28
CA PRO A 7 -3.86 -7.52 13.21
C PRO A 7 -3.17 -7.50 11.85
N LEU A 8 -3.94 -7.52 10.75
CA LEU A 8 -3.39 -7.46 9.39
C LEU A 8 -2.55 -6.19 9.16
N ALA A 9 -3.01 -5.04 9.67
CA ALA A 9 -2.22 -3.80 9.58
C ALA A 9 -0.92 -3.90 10.40
N GLN A 10 -0.94 -4.60 11.54
CA GLN A 10 0.27 -4.86 12.35
C GLN A 10 1.27 -5.73 11.58
N SER A 11 0.81 -6.81 10.94
CA SER A 11 1.64 -7.69 10.12
C SER A 11 2.30 -6.92 8.97
N ILE A 12 1.54 -6.12 8.23
CA ILE A 12 2.06 -5.31 7.11
C ILE A 12 3.17 -4.37 7.60
N ILE A 13 2.94 -3.65 8.71
CA ILE A 13 3.89 -2.70 9.27
C ILE A 13 5.17 -3.40 9.72
N GLU A 14 5.04 -4.52 10.42
CA GLU A 14 6.19 -5.27 10.92
C GLU A 14 7.01 -5.88 9.77
N ILE A 15 6.37 -6.44 8.76
CA ILE A 15 7.06 -6.99 7.60
C ILE A 15 7.74 -5.88 6.78
N CYS A 16 7.10 -4.72 6.57
CA CYS A 16 7.76 -3.57 5.95
C CYS A 16 9.04 -3.17 6.70
N LYS A 17 9.00 -3.19 8.04
CA LYS A 17 10.18 -2.91 8.87
C LYS A 17 11.27 -3.96 8.69
N GLN A 18 10.92 -5.25 8.69
CA GLN A 18 11.86 -6.36 8.51
C GLN A 18 12.52 -6.34 7.12
N LYS A 19 11.80 -5.88 6.10
CA LYS A 19 12.27 -5.77 4.71
C LYS A 19 12.89 -4.40 4.40
N GLU A 20 13.11 -3.57 5.42
CA GLU A 20 13.75 -2.25 5.32
C GLU A 20 13.01 -1.24 4.40
N VAL A 21 11.71 -1.41 4.20
CA VAL A 21 10.87 -0.43 3.52
C VAL A 21 10.58 0.72 4.49
N GLN A 22 11.48 1.70 4.56
CA GLN A 22 11.46 2.76 5.57
C GLN A 22 10.63 3.98 5.17
N HIS A 23 10.54 4.27 3.88
CA HIS A 23 9.87 5.47 3.37
C HIS A 23 8.45 5.16 2.94
N ILE A 24 7.48 5.85 3.55
CA ILE A 24 6.05 5.60 3.37
C ILE A 24 5.37 6.88 2.91
N VAL A 25 4.82 6.90 1.72
CA VAL A 25 4.02 8.01 1.19
C VAL A 25 2.54 7.67 1.38
N ILE A 26 1.82 8.50 2.12
CA ILE A 26 0.46 8.23 2.57
C ILE A 26 -0.49 9.25 1.97
N SER A 27 -1.47 8.78 1.19
CA SER A 27 -2.66 9.54 0.83
C SER A 27 -3.75 9.23 1.86
N PRO A 28 -4.11 10.21 2.72
CA PRO A 28 -4.96 9.95 3.88
C PRO A 28 -6.39 9.63 3.49
N GLY A 29 -6.99 8.67 4.19
CA GLY A 29 -8.39 8.28 4.05
C GLY A 29 -8.87 7.50 5.27
N SER A 30 -10.18 7.32 5.41
CA SER A 30 -10.74 6.68 6.62
C SER A 30 -10.42 5.19 6.70
N ARG A 31 -10.34 4.48 5.57
CA ARG A 31 -10.12 3.02 5.58
C ARG A 31 -8.67 2.63 5.74
N ASN A 32 -7.72 3.48 5.31
CA ASN A 32 -6.31 3.23 5.58
C ASN A 32 -5.84 3.81 6.93
N ALA A 33 -6.76 4.31 7.78
CA ALA A 33 -6.42 4.85 9.08
C ALA A 33 -5.59 3.89 9.97
N PRO A 34 -5.87 2.58 10.04
CA PRO A 34 -5.03 1.65 10.80
C PRO A 34 -3.58 1.61 10.32
N LEU A 35 -3.35 1.61 9.00
CA LEU A 35 -2.02 1.67 8.41
C LEU A 35 -1.35 3.02 8.70
N THR A 36 -2.08 4.11 8.50
CA THR A 36 -1.59 5.47 8.79
C THR A 36 -1.15 5.59 10.25
N ILE A 37 -1.99 5.16 11.20
CA ILE A 37 -1.67 5.18 12.63
C ILE A 37 -0.41 4.35 12.92
N GLY A 38 -0.32 3.16 12.36
CA GLY A 38 0.79 2.27 12.63
C GLY A 38 2.12 2.79 12.08
N PHE A 39 2.13 3.25 10.83
CA PHE A 39 3.35 3.81 10.23
C PHE A 39 3.79 5.11 10.89
N THR A 40 2.86 6.06 11.13
CA THR A 40 3.22 7.39 11.67
C THR A 40 3.61 7.37 13.13
N ASN A 41 3.15 6.40 13.93
CA ASN A 41 3.52 6.25 15.33
C ASN A 41 4.76 5.38 15.58
N ASN A 42 5.32 4.80 14.55
CA ASN A 42 6.55 4.01 14.64
C ASN A 42 7.74 4.84 14.15
N PRO A 43 8.71 5.19 15.03
CA PRO A 43 9.83 6.07 14.68
C PRO A 43 10.80 5.48 13.64
N TYR A 44 10.68 4.21 13.31
CA TYR A 44 11.44 3.59 12.24
C TYR A 44 11.10 4.17 10.86
N PHE A 45 9.81 4.51 10.63
CA PHE A 45 9.33 4.95 9.34
C PHE A 45 9.42 6.46 9.15
N LYS A 46 9.74 6.86 7.93
CA LYS A 46 9.68 8.24 7.45
C LYS A 46 8.44 8.41 6.60
N CYS A 47 7.42 9.04 7.17
CA CYS A 47 6.11 9.18 6.54
C CYS A 47 5.94 10.55 5.89
N TYR A 48 5.40 10.55 4.68
CA TYR A 48 5.10 11.75 3.88
C TYR A 48 3.61 11.76 3.56
N SER A 49 2.89 12.82 3.95
CA SER A 49 1.46 12.94 3.68
C SER A 49 1.23 13.77 2.42
N ILE A 50 0.63 13.16 1.40
CA ILE A 50 0.30 13.80 0.13
C ILE A 50 -1.15 13.43 -0.22
N ALA A 51 -2.04 14.42 -0.25
CA ALA A 51 -3.47 14.18 -0.38
C ALA A 51 -3.90 13.65 -1.76
N ASP A 52 -3.30 14.14 -2.83
CA ASP A 52 -3.57 13.66 -4.20
C ASP A 52 -2.74 12.41 -4.48
N GLU A 53 -3.42 11.30 -4.74
CA GLU A 53 -2.78 9.99 -4.93
C GLU A 53 -1.85 9.96 -6.15
N ARG A 54 -2.21 10.61 -7.23
CA ARG A 54 -1.36 10.66 -8.43
C ARG A 54 -0.07 11.42 -8.14
N CYS A 55 -0.16 12.56 -7.45
CA CYS A 55 1.02 13.32 -7.02
C CYS A 55 1.86 12.50 -6.05
N ALA A 56 1.23 11.80 -5.10
CA ALA A 56 1.88 10.91 -4.14
C ALA A 56 2.69 9.82 -4.85
N ALA A 57 2.11 9.20 -5.89
CA ALA A 57 2.75 8.12 -6.61
C ALA A 57 3.99 8.59 -7.39
N PHE A 58 3.92 9.72 -8.10
CA PHE A 58 5.08 10.29 -8.79
C PHE A 58 6.15 10.82 -7.82
N PHE A 59 5.74 11.35 -6.66
CA PHE A 59 6.68 11.72 -5.60
C PHE A 59 7.44 10.49 -5.08
N ALA A 60 6.72 9.39 -4.79
CA ALA A 60 7.33 8.15 -4.35
C ALA A 60 8.24 7.54 -5.43
N LEU A 61 7.84 7.59 -6.70
CA LEU A 61 8.65 7.15 -7.85
C LEU A 61 9.99 7.89 -7.89
N GLY A 62 9.96 9.23 -7.80
CA GLY A 62 11.18 10.04 -7.78
C GLY A 62 12.07 9.73 -6.58
N MET A 63 11.49 9.50 -5.40
CA MET A 63 12.23 9.09 -4.21
C MET A 63 12.90 7.73 -4.41
N ALA A 64 12.15 6.72 -4.87
CA ALA A 64 12.67 5.37 -5.07
C ALA A 64 13.78 5.36 -6.11
N GLN A 65 13.63 6.12 -7.19
CA GLN A 65 14.64 6.27 -8.24
C GLN A 65 15.95 6.87 -7.71
N GLN A 66 15.86 7.93 -6.90
CA GLN A 66 17.07 8.59 -6.37
C GLN A 66 17.75 7.78 -5.27
N MET A 67 16.97 7.14 -4.42
CA MET A 67 17.51 6.35 -3.30
C MET A 67 17.95 4.94 -3.70
N GLN A 68 17.48 4.43 -4.84
CA GLN A 68 17.65 3.04 -5.26
C GLN A 68 17.16 2.06 -4.17
N LYS A 69 16.06 2.42 -3.51
CA LYS A 69 15.42 1.65 -2.43
C LYS A 69 13.91 1.68 -2.58
N PRO A 70 13.20 0.65 -2.12
CA PRO A 70 11.74 0.62 -2.21
C PRO A 70 11.10 1.74 -1.38
N VAL A 71 10.08 2.35 -1.95
CA VAL A 71 9.18 3.30 -1.30
C VAL A 71 7.76 2.73 -1.31
N ALA A 72 7.09 2.76 -0.17
CA ALA A 72 5.71 2.31 -0.07
C ALA A 72 4.73 3.47 -0.27
N LEU A 73 3.66 3.18 -1.03
CA LEU A 73 2.48 4.00 -1.20
C LEU A 73 1.33 3.42 -0.39
N VAL A 74 0.63 4.26 0.36
CA VAL A 74 -0.52 3.84 1.17
C VAL A 74 -1.73 4.71 0.83
N CYS A 75 -2.84 4.10 0.41
CA CYS A 75 -4.09 4.80 0.14
C CYS A 75 -5.33 4.09 0.69
N THR A 76 -6.45 4.79 0.63
CA THR A 76 -7.77 4.25 0.93
C THR A 76 -8.29 3.35 -0.20
N SER A 77 -9.50 2.80 -0.05
CA SER A 77 -10.13 1.95 -1.05
C SER A 77 -10.69 2.74 -2.24
N GLY A 78 -11.01 2.03 -3.31
CA GLY A 78 -11.73 2.58 -4.46
C GLY A 78 -10.81 3.24 -5.49
N SER A 79 -11.32 4.29 -6.14
CA SER A 79 -10.59 5.00 -7.21
C SER A 79 -9.29 5.65 -6.76
N ALA A 80 -9.06 5.84 -5.46
CA ALA A 80 -7.79 6.27 -4.90
C ALA A 80 -6.63 5.41 -5.43
N LEU A 81 -6.79 4.08 -5.36
CA LEU A 81 -5.81 3.13 -5.86
C LEU A 81 -5.50 3.32 -7.36
N LEU A 82 -6.52 3.59 -8.17
CA LEU A 82 -6.35 3.75 -9.63
C LEU A 82 -5.50 4.97 -10.01
N ASN A 83 -5.46 5.99 -9.16
CA ASN A 83 -4.64 7.18 -9.40
C ASN A 83 -3.12 6.90 -9.32
N TYR A 84 -2.73 5.78 -8.73
CA TYR A 84 -1.32 5.35 -8.72
C TYR A 84 -0.85 4.76 -10.05
N TYR A 85 -1.79 4.32 -10.91
CA TYR A 85 -1.49 3.52 -12.09
C TYR A 85 -0.45 4.15 -13.03
N PRO A 86 -0.51 5.45 -13.38
CA PRO A 86 0.49 6.04 -14.29
C PRO A 86 1.92 5.94 -13.75
N ALA A 87 2.12 6.21 -12.46
CA ALA A 87 3.45 6.13 -11.85
C ALA A 87 3.93 4.68 -11.72
N LEU A 88 3.01 3.73 -11.46
CA LEU A 88 3.36 2.31 -11.38
C LEU A 88 3.76 1.74 -12.75
N ALA A 89 3.09 2.17 -13.83
CA ALA A 89 3.49 1.80 -15.17
C ALA A 89 4.93 2.28 -15.48
N GLU A 90 5.23 3.54 -15.15
CA GLU A 90 6.61 4.08 -15.28
C GLU A 90 7.61 3.32 -14.42
N ALA A 91 7.25 3.01 -13.17
CA ALA A 91 8.11 2.23 -12.26
C ALA A 91 8.42 0.85 -12.83
N PHE A 92 7.40 0.17 -13.39
CA PHE A 92 7.53 -1.17 -13.95
C PHE A 92 8.53 -1.21 -15.12
N TYR A 93 8.34 -0.34 -16.12
CA TYR A 93 9.23 -0.29 -17.28
C TYR A 93 10.62 0.27 -16.95
N SER A 94 10.73 1.13 -15.95
CA SER A 94 12.01 1.70 -15.49
C SER A 94 12.69 0.86 -14.42
N GLN A 95 12.09 -0.26 -14.00
CA GLN A 95 12.61 -1.17 -12.96
C GLN A 95 12.88 -0.44 -11.61
N ILE A 96 12.01 0.50 -11.25
CA ILE A 96 12.10 1.25 -10.00
C ILE A 96 11.25 0.53 -8.93
N PRO A 97 11.83 0.16 -7.77
CA PRO A 97 11.13 -0.60 -6.76
C PRO A 97 10.07 0.24 -6.03
N MET A 98 8.81 -0.13 -6.16
CA MET A 98 7.68 0.49 -5.45
C MET A 98 6.79 -0.58 -4.83
N VAL A 99 6.27 -0.28 -3.64
CA VAL A 99 5.31 -1.12 -2.92
C VAL A 99 3.99 -0.37 -2.79
N VAL A 100 2.89 -0.97 -3.20
CA VAL A 100 1.55 -0.37 -3.06
C VAL A 100 0.76 -1.14 -2.01
N ILE A 101 0.24 -0.42 -1.03
CA ILE A 101 -0.59 -0.94 0.05
C ILE A 101 -1.90 -0.16 0.04
N SER A 102 -2.97 -0.77 -0.43
CA SER A 102 -4.30 -0.17 -0.42
C SER A 102 -5.20 -0.82 0.63
N ALA A 103 -6.02 0.01 1.29
CA ALA A 103 -7.18 -0.54 1.97
C ALA A 103 -8.19 -1.03 0.92
N ASP A 104 -9.06 -1.97 1.31
CA ASP A 104 -10.17 -2.42 0.49
C ASP A 104 -11.46 -2.52 1.30
N ARG A 105 -12.54 -2.83 0.62
CA ARG A 105 -13.84 -3.15 1.22
C ARG A 105 -14.00 -4.66 1.33
N PRO A 106 -14.80 -5.14 2.30
CA PRO A 106 -15.17 -6.55 2.33
C PRO A 106 -15.79 -7.01 1.01
N GLN A 107 -15.50 -8.24 0.60
CA GLN A 107 -15.98 -8.83 -0.66
C GLN A 107 -17.48 -8.68 -0.85
N SER A 108 -18.28 -8.75 0.24
CA SER A 108 -19.74 -8.57 0.24
C SER A 108 -20.19 -7.15 -0.13
N LYS A 109 -19.29 -6.19 -0.20
CA LYS A 109 -19.57 -4.79 -0.55
C LYS A 109 -19.20 -4.44 -1.98
N ILE A 110 -18.55 -5.36 -2.69
CA ILE A 110 -18.15 -5.16 -4.08
C ILE A 110 -19.36 -5.36 -5.00
N ASP A 111 -19.50 -4.50 -6.01
CA ASP A 111 -20.55 -4.55 -7.03
C ASP A 111 -22.00 -4.33 -6.57
N ILE A 112 -22.21 -3.80 -5.37
CA ILE A 112 -23.57 -3.45 -4.86
C ILE A 112 -23.83 -1.94 -4.80
N GLY A 113 -22.94 -1.10 -5.35
CA GLY A 113 -23.07 0.35 -5.35
C GLY A 113 -22.64 1.03 -4.04
N ASP A 114 -21.88 0.34 -3.17
CA ASP A 114 -21.32 0.94 -1.96
C ASP A 114 -20.21 1.95 -2.32
N GLY A 115 -20.19 3.10 -1.66
CA GLY A 115 -19.29 4.20 -1.97
C GLY A 115 -17.82 3.85 -1.79
N GLN A 116 -16.96 4.35 -2.67
CA GLN A 116 -15.52 4.08 -2.71
C GLN A 116 -15.19 2.58 -2.78
N THR A 117 -15.95 1.83 -3.58
CA THR A 117 -15.79 0.39 -3.77
C THR A 117 -15.64 0.10 -5.26
N ILE A 118 -14.57 -0.59 -5.61
CA ILE A 118 -14.29 -1.06 -6.96
C ILE A 118 -13.69 -2.46 -6.87
N ARG A 119 -13.55 -3.15 -7.99
CA ARG A 119 -12.79 -4.39 -8.07
C ARG A 119 -11.29 -4.08 -8.05
N GLN A 120 -10.65 -4.20 -6.88
CA GLN A 120 -9.23 -3.85 -6.68
C GLN A 120 -8.28 -5.01 -6.98
N GLU A 121 -8.77 -6.24 -6.84
CA GLU A 121 -7.96 -7.42 -7.06
C GLU A 121 -7.35 -7.43 -8.47
N ASN A 122 -6.04 -7.63 -8.53
CA ASN A 122 -5.26 -7.67 -9.78
C ASN A 122 -5.37 -6.42 -10.67
N VAL A 123 -5.78 -5.27 -10.12
CA VAL A 123 -5.97 -4.04 -10.90
C VAL A 123 -4.68 -3.58 -11.61
N PHE A 124 -3.53 -3.91 -11.08
CA PHE A 124 -2.21 -3.61 -11.67
C PHE A 124 -1.52 -4.81 -12.31
N ALA A 125 -2.22 -5.91 -12.57
CA ALA A 125 -1.61 -7.18 -13.01
C ALA A 125 -0.64 -7.03 -14.20
N ASN A 126 -0.92 -6.12 -15.13
CA ASN A 126 -0.06 -5.89 -16.30
C ASN A 126 1.23 -5.09 -16.01
N HIS A 127 1.31 -4.43 -14.85
CA HIS A 127 2.41 -3.53 -14.50
C HIS A 127 2.85 -3.70 -13.03
N SER A 128 2.84 -4.95 -12.56
CA SER A 128 3.34 -5.33 -11.26
C SER A 128 4.01 -6.69 -11.33
N LEU A 129 5.03 -6.90 -10.53
CA LEU A 129 5.72 -8.18 -10.41
C LEU A 129 4.92 -9.16 -9.57
N PHE A 130 4.17 -8.65 -8.59
CA PHE A 130 3.38 -9.43 -7.67
C PHE A 130 2.11 -8.67 -7.25
N ASN A 131 1.02 -9.40 -7.06
CA ASN A 131 -0.23 -8.88 -6.49
C ASN A 131 -0.72 -9.82 -5.39
N ALA A 132 -1.16 -9.26 -4.27
CA ALA A 132 -1.78 -10.01 -3.19
C ALA A 132 -3.11 -9.37 -2.80
N ASN A 133 -4.14 -10.18 -2.66
CA ASN A 133 -5.40 -9.81 -2.03
C ASN A 133 -5.47 -10.51 -0.67
N LEU A 134 -5.28 -9.73 0.40
CA LEU A 134 -5.18 -10.26 1.75
C LEU A 134 -6.58 -10.39 2.38
N SER A 135 -6.83 -11.49 3.09
CA SER A 135 -8.08 -11.68 3.81
C SER A 135 -8.12 -10.86 5.11
N ASP A 136 -9.33 -10.55 5.59
CA ASP A 136 -9.52 -9.86 6.87
C ASP A 136 -9.07 -10.68 8.08
N GLU A 137 -8.93 -11.99 7.90
CA GLU A 137 -8.49 -12.91 8.96
C GLU A 137 -6.96 -12.93 9.06
N THR A 138 -6.47 -12.92 10.29
CA THR A 138 -5.04 -13.10 10.56
C THR A 138 -4.67 -14.54 10.21
N SER A 139 -3.80 -14.73 9.23
CA SER A 139 -3.39 -16.05 8.80
C SER A 139 -1.93 -16.08 8.39
N VAL A 140 -1.29 -17.24 8.57
CA VAL A 140 0.06 -17.49 8.05
C VAL A 140 0.11 -17.29 6.52
N ALA A 141 -1.01 -17.53 5.83
CA ALA A 141 -1.12 -17.29 4.39
C ALA A 141 -0.97 -15.81 4.04
N ASN A 142 -1.59 -14.89 4.80
CA ASN A 142 -1.41 -13.45 4.60
C ASN A 142 0.05 -13.04 4.81
N ASP A 143 0.68 -13.51 5.89
CA ASP A 143 2.06 -13.16 6.19
C ASP A 143 3.02 -13.66 5.10
N ASN A 144 2.80 -14.86 4.57
CA ASN A 144 3.57 -15.39 3.45
C ASN A 144 3.40 -14.54 2.17
N LEU A 145 2.15 -14.16 1.83
CA LEU A 145 1.88 -13.30 0.67
C LEU A 145 2.54 -11.92 0.79
N ILE A 146 2.51 -11.31 1.99
CA ILE A 146 3.17 -10.02 2.23
C ILE A 146 4.68 -10.16 2.10
N GLN A 147 5.26 -11.23 2.63
CA GLN A 147 6.70 -11.47 2.52
C GLN A 147 7.14 -11.70 1.07
N GLU A 148 6.35 -12.43 0.29
CA GLU A 148 6.61 -12.65 -1.14
C GLU A 148 6.54 -11.34 -1.93
N ALA A 149 5.55 -10.50 -1.66
CA ALA A 149 5.40 -9.19 -2.31
C ALA A 149 6.59 -8.24 -2.07
N LEU A 150 7.32 -8.42 -0.96
CA LEU A 150 8.44 -7.58 -0.57
C LEU A 150 9.82 -8.26 -0.81
N HIS A 151 9.84 -9.38 -1.52
CA HIS A 151 11.07 -10.10 -1.84
C HIS A 151 11.64 -9.63 -3.16
#